data_4b5f23309b8623bc2df25ec1285dae6d
#
_entry.id   4b5f23309b8623bc2df25ec1285dae6d
#
_cell.length_a   1.000
_cell.length_b   1.000
_cell.length_c   1.000
_cell.angle_alpha   90.00
_cell.angle_beta   90.00
_cell.angle_gamma   90.00
#
_symmetry.space_group_name_H-M   'P 1'
#
loop_
_entity.id
_entity.type
_entity.pdbx_description
1 polymer ?
#
loop_
_entity_poly.entity_id
_entity_poly.type
_entity_poly.pdbx_seq_one_letter_code
_entity_poly.pdbx_strand_id
1 'polypeptide(L)'
;MYKRQIVSIHWGEEKATAPNDTQTELAHKAIDAGADLVLGTHPHVLQGIEKYNGKYIAYSLGNFCFGGNNNPADKDTVIYRQTFTFVDGVMQEDDNMTLIPATISGHDEYNDYQPAIAEGDRKTQIENKLIEYSTPLGLSTLNFR
;
A
#
# COMPACT_ATOMS: atom_id res chain seq x y z
N MET A 1 -14.58 24.70 2.95
CA MET A 1 -14.90 23.32 2.58
C MET A 1 -13.60 22.55 2.49
N TYR A 2 -13.38 21.59 3.38
CA TYR A 2 -12.14 20.81 3.41
C TYR A 2 -12.21 19.71 2.37
N LYS A 3 -11.21 19.61 1.49
CA LYS A 3 -11.13 18.56 0.48
C LYS A 3 -9.84 17.77 0.67
N ARG A 4 -9.91 16.46 0.56
CA ARG A 4 -8.79 15.56 0.40
C ARG A 4 -8.92 14.87 -0.94
N GLN A 5 -7.78 14.74 -1.62
CA GLN A 5 -7.73 14.07 -2.91
C GLN A 5 -6.92 12.78 -2.73
N ILE A 6 -7.62 11.67 -2.75
CA ILE A 6 -7.02 10.35 -2.79
C ILE A 6 -7.11 9.86 -4.22
N VAL A 7 -5.98 9.58 -4.83
CA VAL A 7 -5.90 9.05 -6.19
C VAL A 7 -5.68 7.55 -6.11
N SER A 8 -6.58 6.78 -6.71
CA SER A 8 -6.44 5.32 -6.84
C SER A 8 -6.17 4.98 -8.30
N ILE A 9 -5.08 4.24 -8.56
CA ILE A 9 -4.61 3.92 -9.91
C ILE A 9 -4.41 2.42 -10.06
N HIS A 10 -4.88 1.88 -11.17
CA HIS A 10 -4.62 0.51 -11.61
C HIS A 10 -3.51 0.55 -12.66
N TRP A 11 -2.30 0.08 -12.33
CA TRP A 11 -1.08 0.32 -13.11
C TRP A 11 0.00 -0.75 -12.90
N GLY A 12 1.12 -0.57 -13.61
CA GLY A 12 2.32 -1.41 -13.44
C GLY A 12 2.23 -2.74 -14.16
N GLU A 13 3.03 -3.68 -13.71
CA GLU A 13 3.16 -5.02 -14.28
C GLU A 13 2.79 -6.08 -13.24
N GLU A 14 2.06 -7.11 -13.68
CA GLU A 14 1.71 -8.23 -12.80
C GLU A 14 2.94 -8.90 -12.22
N LYS A 15 2.91 -9.16 -10.91
CA LYS A 15 3.97 -9.83 -10.12
C LYS A 15 5.27 -9.04 -9.99
N ALA A 16 5.37 -7.83 -10.51
CA ALA A 16 6.50 -6.97 -10.26
C ALA A 16 6.47 -6.45 -8.81
N THR A 17 7.56 -6.64 -8.07
CA THR A 17 7.67 -6.24 -6.65
C THR A 17 8.22 -4.82 -6.48
N ALA A 18 8.72 -4.21 -7.55
CA ALA A 18 9.16 -2.82 -7.59
C ALA A 18 8.31 -2.03 -8.59
N PRO A 19 8.00 -0.76 -8.32
CA PRO A 19 7.34 0.09 -9.29
C PRO A 19 8.26 0.38 -10.47
N ASN A 20 7.67 0.47 -11.67
CA ASN A 20 8.38 0.92 -12.87
C ASN A 20 8.37 2.46 -12.99
N ASP A 21 9.16 2.99 -13.92
CA ASP A 21 9.31 4.44 -14.12
C ASP A 21 7.97 5.13 -14.39
N THR A 22 7.06 4.48 -15.13
CA THR A 22 5.72 5.04 -15.42
C THR A 22 4.89 5.18 -14.15
N GLN A 23 4.93 4.19 -13.24
CA GLN A 23 4.24 4.26 -11.96
C GLN A 23 4.79 5.42 -11.12
N THR A 24 6.11 5.54 -11.03
CA THR A 24 6.78 6.60 -10.26
C THR A 24 6.47 7.98 -10.81
N GLU A 25 6.59 8.17 -12.12
CA GLU A 25 6.30 9.45 -12.78
C GLU A 25 4.83 9.88 -12.59
N LEU A 26 3.88 8.97 -12.76
CA LEU A 26 2.46 9.28 -12.58
C LEU A 26 2.11 9.58 -11.13
N ALA A 27 2.69 8.84 -10.18
CA ALA A 27 2.49 9.08 -8.75
C ALA A 27 2.98 10.47 -8.34
N HIS A 28 4.20 10.82 -8.73
CA HIS A 28 4.78 12.14 -8.45
C HIS A 28 3.95 13.26 -9.08
N LYS A 29 3.54 13.12 -10.36
CA LYS A 29 2.65 14.09 -11.02
C LYS A 29 1.32 14.25 -10.29
N ALA A 30 0.72 13.18 -9.77
CA ALA A 30 -0.50 13.25 -9.01
C ALA A 30 -0.32 14.06 -7.71
N ILE A 31 0.77 13.80 -6.96
CA ILE A 31 1.11 14.56 -5.75
C ILE A 31 1.38 16.04 -6.08
N ASP A 32 2.17 16.32 -7.11
CA ASP A 32 2.49 17.69 -7.55
C ASP A 32 1.25 18.45 -8.01
N ALA A 33 0.25 17.75 -8.57
CA ALA A 33 -1.06 18.30 -8.92
C ALA A 33 -2.01 18.47 -7.73
N GLY A 34 -1.60 18.11 -6.51
CA GLY A 34 -2.33 18.34 -5.27
C GLY A 34 -3.02 17.11 -4.67
N ALA A 35 -2.68 15.90 -5.09
CA ALA A 35 -3.14 14.70 -4.39
C ALA A 35 -2.53 14.62 -2.97
N ASP A 36 -3.33 14.19 -2.01
CA ASP A 36 -2.90 13.99 -0.62
C ASP A 36 -2.44 12.55 -0.35
N LEU A 37 -2.81 11.63 -1.22
CA LEU A 37 -2.46 10.21 -1.13
C LEU A 37 -2.62 9.55 -2.51
N VAL A 38 -1.70 8.66 -2.86
CA VAL A 38 -1.80 7.79 -4.05
C VAL A 38 -1.82 6.34 -3.61
N LEU A 39 -2.79 5.57 -4.09
CA LEU A 39 -2.94 4.15 -3.82
C LEU A 39 -2.97 3.38 -5.15
N GLY A 40 -2.01 2.48 -5.32
CA GLY A 40 -1.86 1.64 -6.50
C GLY A 40 -2.41 0.24 -6.34
N THR A 41 -2.86 -0.32 -7.45
CA THR A 41 -3.33 -1.71 -7.59
C THR A 41 -2.88 -2.27 -8.93
N HIS A 42 -3.15 -3.51 -9.24
CA HIS A 42 -2.85 -4.29 -10.44
C HIS A 42 -1.66 -5.24 -10.34
N PRO A 43 -0.50 -4.94 -9.75
CA PRO A 43 0.59 -5.91 -9.71
C PRO A 43 0.23 -7.26 -9.05
N HIS A 44 -0.88 -7.33 -8.33
CA HIS A 44 -1.34 -8.52 -7.59
C HIS A 44 -0.38 -9.01 -6.50
N VAL A 45 0.65 -8.24 -6.23
CA VAL A 45 1.62 -8.40 -5.15
C VAL A 45 1.87 -7.05 -4.48
N LEU A 46 2.41 -7.07 -3.28
CA LEU A 46 2.83 -5.83 -2.61
C LEU A 46 3.99 -5.18 -3.37
N GLN A 47 3.96 -3.86 -3.45
CA GLN A 47 5.10 -3.02 -3.81
C GLN A 47 5.40 -2.04 -2.68
N GLY A 48 6.51 -1.34 -2.78
CA GLY A 48 6.96 -0.40 -1.76
C GLY A 48 6.03 0.80 -1.56
N ILE A 49 6.27 1.48 -0.46
CA ILE A 49 5.66 2.76 -0.12
C ILE A 49 6.73 3.84 -0.18
N GLU A 50 6.38 4.97 -0.75
CA GLU A 50 7.22 6.16 -0.85
C GLU A 50 6.60 7.32 -0.07
N LYS A 51 7.43 8.22 0.46
CA LYS A 51 7.00 9.53 0.95
C LYS A 51 7.59 10.62 0.05
N TYR A 52 6.78 11.17 -0.85
CA TYR A 52 7.15 12.19 -1.81
C TYR A 52 6.46 13.51 -1.49
N ASN A 53 7.22 14.60 -1.37
CA ASN A 53 6.72 15.94 -0.99
C ASN A 53 5.80 15.91 0.24
N GLY A 54 6.16 15.10 1.27
CA GLY A 54 5.39 14.96 2.51
C GLY A 54 4.10 14.13 2.39
N LYS A 55 3.82 13.53 1.23
CA LYS A 55 2.64 12.68 0.97
C LYS A 55 3.04 11.24 0.70
N TYR A 56 2.16 10.31 1.05
CA TYR A 56 2.42 8.89 0.82
C TYR A 56 1.91 8.41 -0.53
N ILE A 57 2.70 7.51 -1.11
CA ILE A 57 2.39 6.74 -2.31
C ILE A 57 2.55 5.27 -1.96
N ALA A 58 1.48 4.50 -2.00
CA ALA A 58 1.55 3.04 -1.93
C ALA A 58 1.44 2.50 -3.36
N TYR A 59 2.53 1.98 -3.91
CA TYR A 59 2.59 1.57 -5.32
C TYR A 59 1.73 0.34 -5.64
N SER A 60 1.63 -0.61 -4.71
CA SER A 60 0.64 -1.69 -4.76
C SER A 60 0.35 -2.24 -3.37
N LEU A 61 -0.93 -2.36 -3.05
CA LEU A 61 -1.40 -2.97 -1.81
C LEU A 61 -1.60 -4.51 -1.95
N GLY A 62 -1.28 -5.09 -3.10
CA GLY A 62 -1.58 -6.48 -3.40
C GLY A 62 -3.08 -6.71 -3.66
N ASN A 63 -3.48 -7.97 -3.57
CA ASN A 63 -4.89 -8.38 -3.60
C ASN A 63 -5.50 -8.25 -2.20
N PHE A 64 -6.82 -8.06 -2.12
CA PHE A 64 -7.54 -8.11 -0.84
C PHE A 64 -8.70 -9.10 -0.94
N CYS A 65 -9.86 -8.71 -1.48
CA CYS A 65 -10.95 -9.63 -1.82
C CYS A 65 -10.74 -10.12 -3.26
N PHE A 66 -10.01 -11.22 -3.45
CA PHE A 66 -9.57 -11.65 -4.77
C PHE A 66 -10.17 -12.99 -5.16
N GLY A 67 -11.08 -12.97 -6.14
CA GLY A 67 -11.78 -14.15 -6.66
C GLY A 67 -11.17 -14.76 -7.93
N GLY A 68 -10.08 -14.21 -8.46
CA GLY A 68 -9.52 -14.61 -9.76
C GLY A 68 -8.68 -15.89 -9.77
N ASN A 69 -8.30 -16.41 -8.60
CA ASN A 69 -7.46 -17.60 -8.49
C ASN A 69 -7.74 -18.36 -7.20
N ASN A 70 -7.85 -19.68 -7.31
CA ASN A 70 -8.12 -20.56 -6.17
C ASN A 70 -6.93 -20.70 -5.22
N ASN A 71 -5.71 -20.50 -5.71
CA ASN A 71 -4.50 -20.56 -4.92
C ASN A 71 -3.40 -19.68 -5.53
N PRO A 72 -3.50 -18.34 -5.40
CA PRO A 72 -2.42 -17.45 -5.86
C PRO A 72 -1.15 -17.70 -5.08
N ALA A 73 0.00 -17.60 -5.77
CA ALA A 73 1.31 -17.87 -5.17
C ALA A 73 1.67 -16.84 -4.08
N ASP A 74 1.27 -15.58 -4.25
CA ASP A 74 1.42 -14.54 -3.23
C ASP A 74 0.03 -14.19 -2.67
N LYS A 75 -0.13 -14.36 -1.37
CA LYS A 75 -1.35 -14.05 -0.63
C LYS A 75 -1.20 -12.83 0.27
N ASP A 76 -0.01 -12.20 0.25
CA ASP A 76 0.28 -11.06 1.11
C ASP A 76 -0.45 -9.81 0.65
N THR A 77 -1.01 -9.13 1.60
CA THR A 77 -1.67 -7.83 1.40
C THR A 77 -1.52 -6.98 2.65
N VAL A 78 -1.98 -5.77 2.57
CA VAL A 78 -1.96 -4.82 3.69
C VAL A 78 -3.19 -3.94 3.67
N ILE A 79 -3.74 -3.66 4.85
CA ILE A 79 -4.73 -2.61 5.00
C ILE A 79 -3.97 -1.30 5.27
N TYR A 80 -4.06 -0.37 4.35
CA TYR A 80 -3.51 0.97 4.50
C TYR A 80 -4.52 1.87 5.22
N ARG A 81 -4.08 2.50 6.30
CA ARG A 81 -4.89 3.44 7.08
C ARG A 81 -4.16 4.77 7.19
N GLN A 82 -4.82 5.86 6.77
CA GLN A 82 -4.35 7.23 6.88
C GLN A 82 -5.34 8.06 7.68
N THR A 83 -4.83 8.81 8.66
CA THR A 83 -5.59 9.86 9.35
C THR A 83 -5.18 11.21 8.78
N PHE A 84 -6.15 12.06 8.48
CA PHE A 84 -5.93 13.44 8.09
C PHE A 84 -6.49 14.34 9.20
N THR A 85 -5.61 15.09 9.85
CA THR A 85 -5.97 16.01 10.94
C THR A 85 -6.12 17.42 10.42
N PHE A 86 -7.14 18.12 10.90
CA PHE A 86 -7.41 19.52 10.57
C PHE A 86 -7.52 20.35 11.83
N VAL A 87 -6.79 21.46 11.87
CA VAL A 87 -6.91 22.48 12.93
C VAL A 87 -7.30 23.79 12.25
N ASP A 88 -8.40 24.39 12.68
CA ASP A 88 -8.95 25.63 12.12
C ASP A 88 -9.03 25.65 10.59
N GLY A 89 -9.29 24.47 10.02
CA GLY A 89 -9.41 24.30 8.58
C GLY A 89 -8.15 24.08 7.80
N VAL A 90 -7.03 24.08 8.47
CA VAL A 90 -5.72 23.79 7.88
C VAL A 90 -5.34 22.35 8.18
N MET A 91 -4.98 21.59 7.14
CA MET A 91 -4.44 20.24 7.33
C MET A 91 -3.10 20.30 8.02
N GLN A 92 -2.97 19.49 9.05
CA GLN A 92 -1.69 19.28 9.71
C GLN A 92 -0.87 18.25 8.95
N GLU A 93 0.42 18.50 8.82
CA GLU A 93 1.36 17.47 8.39
C GLU A 93 1.55 16.51 9.56
N ASP A 94 0.84 15.42 9.53
CA ASP A 94 1.02 14.33 10.47
C ASP A 94 1.41 13.04 9.73
N ASP A 95 2.29 12.26 10.35
CA ASP A 95 2.72 10.95 9.84
C ASP A 95 1.79 9.83 10.32
N ASN A 96 0.48 10.09 10.35
CA ASN A 96 -0.54 9.17 10.83
C ASN A 96 -0.92 8.09 9.81
N MET A 97 0.07 7.54 9.11
CA MET A 97 -0.06 6.34 8.29
C MET A 97 0.20 5.10 9.15
N THR A 98 -0.66 4.11 9.00
CA THR A 98 -0.51 2.81 9.67
C THR A 98 -0.83 1.69 8.70
N LEU A 99 -0.01 0.66 8.71
CA LEU A 99 -0.15 -0.54 7.90
C LEU A 99 -0.57 -1.70 8.80
N ILE A 100 -1.57 -2.45 8.37
CA ILE A 100 -2.02 -3.64 9.05
C ILE A 100 -1.76 -4.82 8.12
N PRO A 101 -0.72 -5.64 8.38
CA PRO A 101 -0.43 -6.83 7.59
C PRO A 101 -1.62 -7.78 7.55
N ALA A 102 -1.93 -8.27 6.37
CA ALA A 102 -3.06 -9.13 6.12
C ALA A 102 -2.77 -10.13 5.01
N THR A 103 -3.61 -11.12 4.87
CA THR A 103 -3.60 -12.10 3.78
C THR A 103 -4.95 -12.12 3.10
N ILE A 104 -4.99 -12.53 1.82
CA ILE A 104 -6.26 -12.68 1.08
C ILE A 104 -7.08 -13.88 1.53
N SER A 105 -6.52 -14.75 2.37
CA SER A 105 -7.12 -15.99 2.85
C SER A 105 -6.61 -16.31 4.24
N GLY A 106 -7.44 -16.91 5.07
CA GLY A 106 -7.06 -17.50 6.34
C GLY A 106 -6.27 -18.82 6.20
N HIS A 107 -6.05 -19.30 4.97
CA HIS A 107 -5.39 -20.58 4.68
C HIS A 107 -4.20 -20.39 3.73
N ASP A 108 -3.10 -21.08 4.00
CA ASP A 108 -1.91 -21.04 3.15
C ASP A 108 -2.07 -21.89 1.87
N GLU A 109 -2.84 -22.96 1.92
CA GLU A 109 -2.93 -23.96 0.86
C GLU A 109 -3.97 -23.62 -0.21
N TYR A 110 -4.93 -22.76 0.08
CA TYR A 110 -5.98 -22.35 -0.85
C TYR A 110 -6.49 -20.94 -0.53
N ASN A 111 -7.28 -20.38 -1.42
CA ASN A 111 -7.95 -19.11 -1.21
C ASN A 111 -9.41 -19.38 -0.79
N ASP A 112 -9.76 -19.05 0.45
CA ASP A 112 -11.11 -19.13 0.97
C ASP A 112 -11.93 -17.86 0.71
N TYR A 113 -11.30 -16.87 0.01
CA TYR A 113 -11.89 -15.57 -0.35
C TYR A 113 -12.27 -14.72 0.87
N GLN A 114 -11.66 -14.98 2.01
CA GLN A 114 -11.89 -14.28 3.27
C GLN A 114 -10.55 -13.67 3.75
N PRO A 115 -10.28 -12.40 3.46
CA PRO A 115 -9.08 -11.75 3.96
C PRO A 115 -8.98 -11.84 5.49
N ALA A 116 -7.79 -12.12 5.98
CA ALA A 116 -7.50 -12.26 7.40
C ALA A 116 -6.34 -11.35 7.80
N ILE A 117 -6.36 -10.84 9.03
CA ILE A 117 -5.21 -10.15 9.61
C ILE A 117 -4.09 -11.17 9.80
N ALA A 118 -2.89 -10.81 9.35
CA ALA A 118 -1.72 -11.65 9.53
C ALA A 118 -1.21 -11.57 10.98
N GLU A 119 -0.85 -12.71 11.53
CA GLU A 119 -0.30 -12.85 12.89
C GLU A 119 1.01 -13.63 12.87
N GLY A 120 1.75 -13.59 13.99
CA GLY A 120 2.99 -14.35 14.19
C GLY A 120 4.02 -14.14 13.09
N ASP A 121 4.59 -15.23 12.60
CA ASP A 121 5.67 -15.22 11.59
C ASP A 121 5.19 -14.62 10.27
N ARG A 122 3.93 -14.84 9.88
CA ARG A 122 3.39 -14.28 8.63
C ARG A 122 3.31 -12.75 8.69
N LYS A 123 2.88 -12.19 9.80
CA LYS A 123 2.90 -10.74 10.03
C LYS A 123 4.32 -10.19 9.84
N THR A 124 5.29 -10.79 10.52
CA THR A 124 6.71 -10.39 10.44
C THR A 124 7.25 -10.48 9.01
N GLN A 125 6.89 -11.51 8.26
CA GLN A 125 7.28 -11.66 6.85
C GLN A 125 6.74 -10.52 5.98
N ILE A 126 5.46 -10.16 6.13
CA ILE A 126 4.83 -9.06 5.38
C ILE A 126 5.45 -7.71 5.76
N GLU A 127 5.70 -7.47 7.04
CA GLU A 127 6.37 -6.26 7.53
C GLU A 127 7.76 -6.11 6.90
N ASN A 128 8.58 -7.16 6.96
CA ASN A 128 9.93 -7.17 6.38
C ASN A 128 9.89 -6.96 4.86
N LYS A 129 8.97 -7.62 4.16
CA LYS A 129 8.75 -7.48 2.71
C LYS A 129 8.46 -6.01 2.35
N LEU A 130 7.54 -5.35 3.06
CA LEU A 130 7.20 -3.96 2.82
C LEU A 130 8.36 -3.00 3.10
N ILE A 131 9.12 -3.22 4.18
CA ILE A 131 10.32 -2.44 4.49
C ILE A 131 11.38 -2.61 3.39
N GLU A 132 11.64 -3.86 2.96
CA GLU A 132 12.58 -4.17 1.87
C GLU A 132 12.20 -3.44 0.59
N TYR A 133 10.93 -3.48 0.18
CA TYR A 133 10.45 -2.85 -1.05
C TYR A 133 10.37 -1.32 -0.96
N SER A 134 10.24 -0.77 0.25
CA SER A 134 10.15 0.68 0.46
C SER A 134 11.52 1.35 0.62
N THR A 135 12.53 0.60 1.07
CA THR A 135 13.88 1.13 1.31
C THR A 135 14.50 1.77 0.06
N PRO A 136 14.44 1.18 -1.14
CA PRO A 136 14.92 1.81 -2.37
C PRO A 136 14.17 3.09 -2.75
N LEU A 137 12.96 3.28 -2.24
CA LEU A 137 12.12 4.46 -2.44
C LEU A 137 12.34 5.54 -1.37
N GLY A 138 13.37 5.37 -0.52
CA GLY A 138 13.75 6.33 0.51
C GLY A 138 13.00 6.18 1.85
N LEU A 139 12.19 5.15 2.03
CA LEU A 139 11.42 4.93 3.25
C LEU A 139 11.82 3.61 3.93
N SER A 140 12.76 3.68 4.88
CA SER A 140 13.32 2.50 5.57
C SER A 140 12.58 2.11 6.85
N THR A 141 11.62 2.91 7.28
CA THR A 141 10.79 2.64 8.47
C THR A 141 9.31 2.86 8.14
N LEU A 142 8.49 1.89 8.54
CA LEU A 142 7.05 1.92 8.35
C LEU A 142 6.35 1.69 9.68
N ASN A 143 5.17 2.26 9.86
CA ASN A 143 4.38 2.10 11.07
C ASN A 143 3.38 0.95 10.90
N PHE A 144 3.57 -0.13 11.63
CA PHE A 144 2.70 -1.31 11.62
C PHE A 144 1.86 -1.43 12.90
N ARG A 145 0.71 -2.07 12.76
CA ARG A 145 -0.18 -2.39 13.87
C ARG A 145 -0.46 -3.90 13.97
#